data_138e1a2ad1b86ed49c0422e94b12fdb7
#
_entry.id   138e1a2ad1b86ed49c0422e94b12fdb7
#
_cell.length_a   1.000
_cell.length_b   1.000
_cell.length_c   1.000
_cell.angle_alpha   90.00
_cell.angle_beta   90.00
_cell.angle_gamma   90.00
#
_symmetry.space_group_name_H-M   'P 1'
#
loop_
_entity.id
_entity.type
_entity.pdbx_description
1 polymer ?
#
loop_
_entity_poly.entity_id
_entity_poly.type
_entity_poly.pdbx_seq_one_letter_code
_entity_poly.pdbx_strand_id
1 'polypeptide(L)'
;MPPPAPGARLRLLAAAALAGLAVISRGLLSQSLEFSSPADNYTVCEGDNATLSCFIDEHVTRVAWLNRSNILYAGNDRWTSDPRVRLLINTPEEFSILITQVGLGDEGLYTCSFQTRHQPYTTQVYLIVHVPARIVNISSPVTVNEGGSVNLLCLAVGRPEPTVTWRQLRDGFTSEGEILEISDIQRGQAGEYECVTHNGVNSAPDSRRVLVTVNYPPTITDVTSARTALGRAALLRCEAMAVPPADFQWYKDDRLPRIPGELSPEAPGATGPPLRPGLVVVENVVSASAVGRLPQGASGQSKRRRGSKRRGSRGGRRALSH
;
A
#
# COMPACT_ATOMS: atom_id res chain seq x y z
N MET A 1 -20.11 88.35 -2.35
CA MET A 1 -19.56 87.10 -1.81
C MET A 1 -20.33 86.75 -0.54
N PRO A 2 -21.13 85.75 -0.47
CA PRO A 2 -21.81 85.31 0.75
C PRO A 2 -20.82 84.57 1.66
N PRO A 3 -20.98 84.66 2.97
CA PRO A 3 -20.12 83.98 3.95
C PRO A 3 -20.34 82.45 3.94
N PRO A 4 -19.30 81.67 4.20
CA PRO A 4 -19.43 80.19 4.19
C PRO A 4 -20.27 79.71 5.38
N ALA A 5 -21.11 78.71 5.12
CA ALA A 5 -22.02 78.12 6.08
C ALA A 5 -21.27 77.45 7.26
N PRO A 6 -21.83 77.59 8.52
CA PRO A 6 -21.13 77.13 9.73
C PRO A 6 -20.96 75.65 9.90
N GLY A 7 -21.48 74.83 9.01
CA GLY A 7 -21.34 73.35 9.05
C GLY A 7 -20.03 72.76 8.50
N ALA A 8 -19.24 73.55 7.75
CA ALA A 8 -18.01 73.05 7.11
C ALA A 8 -16.82 72.89 8.11
N ARG A 9 -16.77 73.76 9.12
CA ARG A 9 -15.69 73.73 10.12
C ARG A 9 -15.84 72.60 11.13
N LEU A 10 -17.08 72.23 11.43
CA LEU A 10 -17.32 71.05 12.34
C LEU A 10 -17.01 69.75 11.73
N ARG A 11 -17.20 69.60 10.41
CA ARG A 11 -16.85 68.34 9.67
C ARG A 11 -15.34 68.15 9.53
N LEU A 12 -14.57 69.23 9.36
CA LEU A 12 -13.10 69.14 9.27
C LEU A 12 -12.47 68.81 10.63
N LEU A 13 -12.99 69.29 11.75
CA LEU A 13 -12.50 68.99 13.08
C LEU A 13 -12.86 67.56 13.49
N ALA A 14 -14.02 67.04 13.11
CA ALA A 14 -14.39 65.65 13.32
C ALA A 14 -13.57 64.66 12.48
N ALA A 15 -13.23 64.99 11.25
CA ALA A 15 -12.37 64.18 10.39
C ALA A 15 -10.91 64.16 10.88
N ALA A 16 -10.40 65.27 11.42
CA ALA A 16 -9.07 65.32 12.03
C ALA A 16 -8.97 64.52 13.35
N ALA A 17 -10.04 64.55 14.16
CA ALA A 17 -10.09 63.75 15.40
C ALA A 17 -10.20 62.24 15.13
N LEU A 18 -10.95 61.82 14.12
CA LEU A 18 -11.04 60.41 13.71
C LEU A 18 -9.74 59.89 13.06
N ALA A 19 -9.04 60.74 12.30
CA ALA A 19 -7.72 60.37 11.74
C ALA A 19 -6.65 60.25 12.84
N GLY A 20 -6.70 61.14 13.87
CA GLY A 20 -5.81 61.06 15.03
C GLY A 20 -6.05 59.82 15.90
N LEU A 21 -7.29 59.42 16.11
CA LEU A 21 -7.64 58.18 16.82
C LEU A 21 -7.25 56.93 16.04
N ALA A 22 -7.32 56.95 14.69
CA ALA A 22 -6.87 55.82 13.85
C ALA A 22 -5.35 55.64 13.83
N VAL A 23 -4.59 56.73 14.02
CA VAL A 23 -3.11 56.67 14.12
C VAL A 23 -2.67 56.21 15.51
N ILE A 24 -3.39 56.57 16.56
CA ILE A 24 -3.10 56.12 17.94
C ILE A 24 -3.47 54.64 18.15
N SER A 25 -4.53 54.16 17.49
CA SER A 25 -4.88 52.73 17.55
C SER A 25 -3.97 51.81 16.73
N ARG A 26 -3.18 52.32 15.79
CA ARG A 26 -2.13 51.60 15.08
C ARG A 26 -0.78 51.54 15.83
N GLY A 27 -0.60 52.34 16.83
CA GLY A 27 0.62 52.42 17.65
C GLY A 27 0.63 51.51 18.88
N LEU A 28 -0.46 50.77 19.15
CA LEU A 28 -0.59 49.85 20.29
C LEU A 28 -0.76 48.39 19.87
N LEU A 29 -0.39 48.05 18.64
CA LEU A 29 0.03 46.67 18.38
C LEU A 29 1.43 46.53 18.98
N SER A 30 1.45 46.09 20.25
CA SER A 30 2.61 45.47 20.85
C SER A 30 3.12 44.42 19.86
N GLN A 31 4.15 44.79 19.12
CA GLN A 31 5.04 43.81 18.57
C GLN A 31 5.65 43.09 19.79
N SER A 32 5.02 42.00 20.22
CA SER A 32 5.80 40.92 20.82
C SER A 32 6.77 40.52 19.71
N LEU A 33 7.95 41.08 19.75
CA LEU A 33 9.10 40.50 19.08
C LEU A 33 9.26 39.10 19.65
N GLU A 34 8.55 38.15 19.06
CA GLU A 34 8.95 36.75 19.12
C GLU A 34 10.27 36.66 18.35
N PHE A 35 11.37 36.79 19.08
CA PHE A 35 12.69 36.39 18.66
C PHE A 35 12.74 34.86 18.67
N SER A 36 11.79 34.21 18.01
CA SER A 36 11.85 32.82 17.67
C SER A 36 12.12 32.76 16.18
N SER A 37 13.34 32.47 15.81
CA SER A 37 13.63 32.01 14.46
C SER A 37 12.69 30.83 14.20
N PRO A 38 12.07 30.74 13.00
CA PRO A 38 11.28 29.55 12.68
C PRO A 38 12.14 28.32 12.91
N ALA A 39 11.55 27.29 13.53
CA ALA A 39 12.27 26.06 13.80
C ALA A 39 12.77 25.46 12.47
N ASP A 40 14.06 25.17 12.39
CA ASP A 40 14.64 24.46 11.27
C ASP A 40 14.14 23.01 11.29
N ASN A 41 13.72 22.50 10.13
CA ASN A 41 13.34 21.10 9.99
C ASN A 41 14.58 20.25 9.72
N TYR A 42 14.79 19.24 10.55
CA TYR A 42 15.83 18.24 10.37
C TYR A 42 15.19 16.87 10.16
N THR A 43 15.38 16.29 8.97
CA THR A 43 14.79 15.01 8.59
C THR A 43 15.81 13.90 8.64
N VAL A 44 15.44 12.77 9.25
CA VAL A 44 16.25 11.56 9.38
C VAL A 44 15.40 10.32 9.17
N CYS A 45 16.00 9.23 8.69
CA CYS A 45 15.30 7.94 8.60
C CYS A 45 15.27 7.23 9.96
N GLU A 46 14.20 6.47 10.21
CA GLU A 46 14.11 5.59 11.36
C GLU A 46 15.31 4.62 11.41
N GLY A 47 15.96 4.52 12.57
CA GLY A 47 17.15 3.71 12.78
C GLY A 47 18.46 4.43 12.51
N ASP A 48 18.46 5.57 11.84
CA ASP A 48 19.65 6.38 11.62
C ASP A 48 20.04 7.20 12.85
N ASN A 49 21.15 7.91 12.75
CA ASN A 49 21.62 8.80 13.80
C ASN A 49 21.31 10.26 13.43
N ALA A 50 20.79 11.02 14.37
CA ALA A 50 20.54 12.45 14.23
C ALA A 50 21.57 13.26 15.01
N THR A 51 22.21 14.21 14.34
CA THR A 51 23.08 15.21 14.98
C THR A 51 22.36 16.55 14.98
N LEU A 52 22.06 17.06 16.17
CA LEU A 52 21.45 18.38 16.33
C LEU A 52 22.52 19.37 16.77
N SER A 53 22.81 20.35 15.92
CA SER A 53 23.86 21.35 16.13
C SER A 53 23.24 22.70 16.48
N CYS A 54 23.84 23.36 17.48
CA CYS A 54 23.53 24.71 17.89
C CYS A 54 24.79 25.56 17.72
N PHE A 55 24.76 26.48 16.75
CA PHE A 55 25.87 27.40 16.51
C PHE A 55 25.69 28.66 17.33
N ILE A 56 26.77 29.15 17.90
CA ILE A 56 26.81 30.22 18.88
C ILE A 56 27.78 31.29 18.39
N ASP A 57 27.27 32.48 18.09
CA ASP A 57 28.09 33.58 17.55
C ASP A 57 28.67 34.49 18.64
N GLU A 58 28.27 34.31 19.91
CA GLU A 58 28.68 35.16 21.02
C GLU A 58 29.18 34.35 22.21
N HIS A 59 29.92 35.00 23.10
CA HIS A 59 30.39 34.38 24.32
C HIS A 59 29.24 33.99 25.23
N VAL A 60 29.02 32.69 25.41
CA VAL A 60 27.94 32.13 26.25
C VAL A 60 28.44 31.79 27.64
N THR A 61 27.58 31.97 28.64
CA THR A 61 27.81 31.60 30.04
C THR A 61 27.15 30.29 30.41
N ARG A 62 26.03 29.96 29.75
CA ARG A 62 25.27 28.70 29.98
C ARG A 62 24.64 28.27 28.67
N VAL A 63 24.60 26.94 28.48
CA VAL A 63 23.98 26.32 27.27
C VAL A 63 23.27 25.04 27.68
N ALA A 64 22.12 24.77 27.06
CA ALA A 64 21.35 23.56 27.30
C ALA A 64 20.62 23.09 26.03
N TRP A 65 20.54 21.80 25.84
CA TRP A 65 19.59 21.16 24.89
C TRP A 65 18.39 20.61 25.63
N LEU A 66 17.18 20.88 25.09
CA LEU A 66 15.92 20.40 25.61
C LEU A 66 15.15 19.66 24.50
N ASN A 67 14.41 18.61 24.89
CA ASN A 67 13.36 18.00 24.08
C ASN A 67 12.02 18.38 24.71
N ARG A 68 11.23 19.17 23.99
CA ARG A 68 10.03 19.81 24.55
C ARG A 68 10.38 20.61 25.81
N SER A 69 10.04 20.13 27.00
CA SER A 69 10.37 20.76 28.29
C SER A 69 11.42 19.99 29.11
N ASN A 70 11.94 18.88 28.61
CA ASN A 70 12.90 18.05 29.33
C ASN A 70 14.33 18.44 28.95
N ILE A 71 15.17 18.71 29.93
CA ILE A 71 16.58 18.99 29.72
C ILE A 71 17.29 17.69 29.35
N LEU A 72 18.01 17.69 28.25
CA LEU A 72 18.86 16.57 27.80
C LEU A 72 20.30 16.73 28.31
N TYR A 73 20.88 17.90 28.07
CA TYR A 73 22.20 18.32 28.52
C TYR A 73 22.18 19.77 28.97
N ALA A 74 22.95 20.09 30.02
CA ALA A 74 23.25 21.44 30.44
C ALA A 74 24.78 21.59 30.57
N GLY A 75 25.39 22.28 29.60
CA GLY A 75 26.86 22.23 29.43
C GLY A 75 27.29 20.77 29.22
N ASN A 76 28.25 20.32 30.05
CA ASN A 76 28.77 18.93 30.02
C ASN A 76 27.91 17.95 30.83
N ASP A 77 26.94 18.44 31.61
CA ASP A 77 26.16 17.61 32.51
C ASP A 77 25.00 16.97 31.78
N ARG A 78 24.94 15.63 31.85
CA ARG A 78 23.86 14.83 31.28
C ARG A 78 22.68 14.78 32.23
N TRP A 79 21.47 15.21 31.77
CA TRP A 79 20.25 15.19 32.53
C TRP A 79 19.26 14.13 32.05
N THR A 80 19.41 13.66 30.79
CA THR A 80 18.57 12.59 30.27
C THR A 80 19.04 11.21 30.73
N SER A 81 18.08 10.30 30.98
CA SER A 81 18.36 8.88 31.23
C SER A 81 18.50 8.06 29.94
N ASP A 82 18.12 8.62 28.77
CA ASP A 82 18.17 7.90 27.47
C ASP A 82 19.63 7.72 27.02
N PRO A 83 20.18 6.48 27.00
CA PRO A 83 21.57 6.22 26.64
C PRO A 83 21.92 6.55 25.19
N ARG A 84 20.90 6.69 24.32
CA ARG A 84 21.04 7.00 22.90
C ARG A 84 21.44 8.47 22.68
N VAL A 85 21.10 9.36 23.62
CA VAL A 85 21.41 10.78 23.56
C VAL A 85 22.77 11.03 24.16
N ARG A 86 23.69 11.57 23.38
CA ARG A 86 25.10 11.84 23.77
C ARG A 86 25.50 13.26 23.41
N LEU A 87 26.30 13.87 24.24
CA LEU A 87 26.95 15.12 23.89
C LEU A 87 28.03 14.83 22.83
N LEU A 88 28.02 15.55 21.73
CA LEU A 88 28.94 15.39 20.61
C LEU A 88 30.01 16.49 20.64
N ILE A 89 29.57 17.74 20.69
CA ILE A 89 30.45 18.93 20.70
C ILE A 89 29.96 19.89 21.77
N ASN A 90 30.94 20.43 22.55
CA ASN A 90 30.71 21.55 23.48
C ASN A 90 31.89 22.48 23.38
N THR A 91 31.87 23.42 22.46
CA THR A 91 32.86 24.47 22.25
C THR A 91 32.21 25.84 22.43
N PRO A 92 32.96 26.95 22.49
CA PRO A 92 32.37 28.29 22.52
C PRO A 92 31.51 28.63 21.30
N GLU A 93 31.69 27.93 20.17
CA GLU A 93 31.07 28.22 18.87
C GLU A 93 30.01 27.21 18.49
N GLU A 94 30.03 26.01 19.11
CA GLU A 94 29.09 24.93 18.78
C GLU A 94 28.74 24.06 19.97
N PHE A 95 27.42 23.81 20.14
CA PHE A 95 26.89 22.89 21.14
C PHE A 95 26.01 21.86 20.47
N SER A 96 26.51 20.63 20.28
CA SER A 96 25.83 19.62 19.49
C SER A 96 25.60 18.33 20.26
N ILE A 97 24.44 17.72 20.04
CA ILE A 97 24.07 16.41 20.58
C ILE A 97 23.85 15.40 19.46
N LEU A 98 24.12 14.15 19.75
CA LEU A 98 23.88 12.99 18.89
C LEU A 98 22.78 12.13 19.50
N ILE A 99 21.79 11.78 18.70
CA ILE A 99 20.75 10.82 19.04
C ILE A 99 20.98 9.61 18.11
N THR A 100 21.35 8.46 18.70
CA THR A 100 21.60 7.23 17.93
C THR A 100 20.32 6.40 17.80
N GLN A 101 20.15 5.70 16.67
CA GLN A 101 19.00 4.83 16.40
C GLN A 101 17.67 5.56 16.64
N VAL A 102 17.47 6.65 15.91
CA VAL A 102 16.27 7.48 16.01
C VAL A 102 15.02 6.66 15.68
N GLY A 103 14.01 6.76 16.53
CA GLY A 103 12.70 6.16 16.30
C GLY A 103 11.61 7.22 16.21
N LEU A 104 10.39 6.80 15.84
CA LEU A 104 9.22 7.69 15.74
C LEU A 104 8.92 8.47 17.03
N GLY A 105 9.28 7.91 18.21
CA GLY A 105 9.12 8.57 19.51
C GLY A 105 10.02 9.78 19.73
N ASP A 106 11.10 9.89 18.97
CA ASP A 106 12.07 10.98 19.06
C ASP A 106 11.65 12.20 18.24
N GLU A 107 10.63 12.05 17.38
CA GLU A 107 10.11 13.14 16.58
C GLU A 107 9.54 14.28 17.46
N GLY A 108 9.88 15.49 17.10
CA GLY A 108 9.37 16.69 17.77
C GLY A 108 10.36 17.82 17.87
N LEU A 109 10.01 18.78 18.72
CA LEU A 109 10.75 20.03 18.89
C LEU A 109 11.91 19.84 19.87
N TYR A 110 13.09 20.17 19.40
CA TYR A 110 14.32 20.29 20.20
C TYR A 110 14.70 21.76 20.27
N THR A 111 15.06 22.22 21.47
CA THR A 111 15.44 23.61 21.72
C THR A 111 16.86 23.67 22.27
N CYS A 112 17.72 24.39 21.59
CA CYS A 112 18.98 24.84 22.15
C CYS A 112 18.77 26.18 22.81
N SER A 113 19.04 26.26 24.12
CA SER A 113 18.94 27.50 24.89
C SER A 113 20.32 27.90 25.38
N PHE A 114 20.71 29.14 25.15
CA PHE A 114 21.98 29.66 25.64
C PHE A 114 21.84 31.09 26.19
N GLN A 115 22.66 31.39 27.17
CA GLN A 115 22.72 32.66 27.85
C GLN A 115 23.98 33.41 27.47
N THR A 116 23.80 34.57 26.85
CA THR A 116 24.90 35.52 26.64
C THR A 116 25.02 36.50 27.83
N ARG A 117 25.97 37.41 27.79
CA ARG A 117 26.11 38.47 28.78
C ARG A 117 24.94 39.45 28.79
N HIS A 118 24.22 39.53 27.66
CA HIS A 118 23.20 40.55 27.45
C HIS A 118 21.77 39.99 27.63
N GLN A 119 21.50 38.79 27.01
CA GLN A 119 20.15 38.21 27.01
C GLN A 119 20.19 36.72 26.76
N PRO A 120 19.12 35.99 27.12
CA PRO A 120 18.95 34.59 26.70
C PRO A 120 18.53 34.50 25.25
N TYR A 121 19.00 33.44 24.56
CA TYR A 121 18.62 33.08 23.20
C TYR A 121 18.14 31.64 23.15
N THR A 122 17.27 31.34 22.16
CA THR A 122 16.82 29.99 21.86
C THR A 122 16.82 29.76 20.36
N THR A 123 17.37 28.60 19.94
CA THR A 123 17.26 28.10 18.59
C THR A 123 16.47 26.80 18.63
N GLN A 124 15.56 26.61 17.69
CA GLN A 124 14.68 25.46 17.66
C GLN A 124 14.91 24.63 16.41
N VAL A 125 14.91 23.30 16.57
CA VAL A 125 14.98 22.33 15.49
C VAL A 125 13.82 21.35 15.64
N TYR A 126 13.06 21.15 14.59
CA TYR A 126 12.02 20.13 14.56
C TYR A 126 12.56 18.87 13.89
N LEU A 127 12.75 17.82 14.68
CA LEU A 127 13.21 16.51 14.19
C LEU A 127 12.03 15.77 13.55
N ILE A 128 12.14 15.46 12.26
CA ILE A 128 11.17 14.69 11.48
C ILE A 128 11.75 13.30 11.24
N VAL A 129 10.99 12.25 11.58
CA VAL A 129 11.44 10.87 11.38
C VAL A 129 10.69 10.25 10.21
N HIS A 130 11.42 9.94 9.15
CA HIS A 130 10.93 9.26 7.98
C HIS A 130 11.04 7.74 8.12
N VAL A 131 10.01 7.02 7.67
CA VAL A 131 9.99 5.56 7.59
C VAL A 131 9.85 5.17 6.12
N PRO A 132 10.79 4.40 5.56
CA PRO A 132 10.67 3.93 4.18
C PRO A 132 9.39 3.15 3.94
N ALA A 133 8.80 3.32 2.76
CA ALA A 133 7.62 2.57 2.36
C ALA A 133 7.93 1.08 2.26
N ARG A 134 7.09 0.24 2.86
CA ARG A 134 7.20 -1.22 2.79
C ARG A 134 5.84 -1.90 2.77
N ILE A 135 5.71 -2.98 2.01
CA ILE A 135 4.51 -3.82 1.97
C ILE A 135 4.52 -4.74 3.19
N VAL A 136 3.49 -4.62 4.03
CA VAL A 136 3.34 -5.45 5.24
C VAL A 136 2.40 -6.63 5.02
N ASN A 137 1.43 -6.49 4.12
CA ASN A 137 0.50 -7.56 3.78
C ASN A 137 0.11 -7.50 2.31
N ILE A 138 -0.06 -8.66 1.67
CA ILE A 138 -0.50 -8.79 0.28
C ILE A 138 -1.36 -10.05 0.13
N SER A 139 -2.34 -10.01 -0.78
CA SER A 139 -3.17 -11.16 -1.12
C SER A 139 -2.34 -12.36 -1.59
N SER A 140 -2.77 -13.55 -1.19
CA SER A 140 -2.25 -14.81 -1.74
C SER A 140 -2.67 -14.98 -3.21
N PRO A 141 -2.00 -15.86 -3.99
CA PRO A 141 -2.42 -16.20 -5.34
C PRO A 141 -3.91 -16.61 -5.40
N VAL A 142 -4.61 -16.12 -6.41
CA VAL A 142 -6.06 -16.28 -6.57
C VAL A 142 -6.37 -17.09 -7.81
N THR A 143 -7.32 -18.03 -7.69
CA THR A 143 -7.90 -18.76 -8.81
C THR A 143 -9.39 -18.47 -8.88
N VAL A 144 -9.87 -18.02 -10.02
CA VAL A 144 -11.25 -17.60 -10.26
C VAL A 144 -11.73 -18.17 -11.60
N ASN A 145 -13.03 -18.37 -11.75
CA ASN A 145 -13.62 -18.70 -13.05
C ASN A 145 -13.81 -17.44 -13.90
N GLU A 146 -13.66 -17.57 -15.22
CA GLU A 146 -13.94 -16.49 -16.17
C GLU A 146 -15.35 -15.91 -15.93
N GLY A 147 -15.46 -14.59 -15.94
CA GLY A 147 -16.71 -13.87 -15.58
C GLY A 147 -16.89 -13.62 -14.07
N GLY A 148 -15.98 -14.15 -13.22
CA GLY A 148 -16.01 -13.90 -11.77
C GLY A 148 -15.40 -12.55 -11.40
N SER A 149 -15.34 -12.28 -10.08
CA SER A 149 -14.70 -11.07 -9.55
C SER A 149 -13.51 -11.41 -8.70
N VAL A 150 -12.48 -10.56 -8.74
CA VAL A 150 -11.23 -10.68 -7.98
C VAL A 150 -10.99 -9.37 -7.23
N ASN A 151 -10.64 -9.50 -5.94
CA ASN A 151 -10.18 -8.39 -5.11
C ASN A 151 -8.79 -8.72 -4.59
N LEU A 152 -7.80 -7.92 -4.95
CA LEU A 152 -6.44 -8.03 -4.46
C LEU A 152 -6.17 -6.92 -3.46
N LEU A 153 -5.61 -7.27 -2.31
CA LEU A 153 -5.23 -6.36 -1.24
C LEU A 153 -3.70 -6.23 -1.18
N CYS A 154 -3.21 -5.02 -1.03
CA CYS A 154 -1.81 -4.71 -0.75
C CYS A 154 -1.76 -3.61 0.29
N LEU A 155 -1.34 -3.93 1.51
CA LEU A 155 -1.18 -2.97 2.60
C LEU A 155 0.28 -2.56 2.70
N ALA A 156 0.51 -1.26 2.71
CA ALA A 156 1.82 -0.66 2.89
C ALA A 156 1.84 0.23 4.13
N VAL A 157 3.02 0.36 4.73
CA VAL A 157 3.29 1.29 5.83
C VAL A 157 4.53 2.10 5.50
N GLY A 158 4.57 3.32 5.99
CA GLY A 158 5.70 4.23 5.81
C GLY A 158 5.36 5.63 6.31
N ARG A 159 6.36 6.50 6.34
CA ARG A 159 6.17 7.90 6.71
C ARG A 159 7.13 8.78 5.92
N PRO A 160 6.63 9.71 5.12
CA PRO A 160 5.22 10.00 4.80
C PRO A 160 4.42 8.79 4.35
N GLU A 161 3.07 8.91 4.37
CA GLU A 161 2.17 7.85 3.96
C GLU A 161 2.47 7.38 2.54
N PRO A 162 2.63 6.06 2.30
CA PRO A 162 3.00 5.54 0.99
C PRO A 162 1.85 5.61 -0.01
N THR A 163 2.20 5.85 -1.26
CA THR A 163 1.31 5.55 -2.38
C THR A 163 1.41 4.07 -2.73
N VAL A 164 0.29 3.44 -3.06
CA VAL A 164 0.20 2.06 -3.51
C VAL A 164 -0.35 2.03 -4.93
N THR A 165 0.34 1.31 -5.82
CA THR A 165 -0.05 1.16 -7.22
C THR A 165 0.02 -0.30 -7.62
N TRP A 166 -1.07 -0.80 -8.18
CA TRP A 166 -1.14 -2.11 -8.82
C TRP A 166 -0.84 -1.99 -10.31
N ARG A 167 -0.08 -2.92 -10.85
CA ARG A 167 0.17 -3.02 -12.29
C ARG A 167 0.10 -4.47 -12.75
N GLN A 168 -0.51 -4.69 -13.90
CA GLN A 168 -0.44 -5.97 -14.60
C GLN A 168 0.80 -5.99 -15.49
N LEU A 169 1.66 -6.99 -15.31
CA LEU A 169 2.97 -7.01 -15.98
C LEU A 169 2.89 -7.26 -17.48
N ARG A 170 1.80 -7.89 -17.96
CA ARG A 170 1.64 -8.23 -19.38
C ARG A 170 1.09 -7.09 -20.23
N ASP A 171 0.06 -6.40 -19.75
CA ASP A 171 -0.71 -5.44 -20.55
C ASP A 171 -0.48 -3.98 -20.14
N GLY A 172 0.34 -3.76 -19.09
CA GLY A 172 0.67 -2.41 -18.61
C GLY A 172 -0.48 -1.66 -17.92
N PHE A 173 -1.57 -2.37 -17.58
CA PHE A 173 -2.66 -1.80 -16.78
C PHE A 173 -2.14 -1.35 -15.42
N THR A 174 -2.60 -0.19 -14.94
CA THR A 174 -2.26 0.37 -13.63
C THR A 174 -3.52 0.81 -12.89
N SER A 175 -3.55 0.64 -11.57
CA SER A 175 -4.60 1.13 -10.68
C SER A 175 -3.98 1.63 -9.39
N GLU A 176 -4.44 2.76 -8.89
CA GLU A 176 -3.98 3.32 -7.62
C GLU A 176 -4.87 2.85 -6.46
N GLY A 177 -4.26 2.66 -5.29
CA GLY A 177 -4.93 2.27 -4.06
C GLY A 177 -4.51 0.89 -3.55
N GLU A 178 -4.85 0.62 -2.30
CA GLU A 178 -4.51 -0.64 -1.60
C GLU A 178 -5.31 -1.84 -2.12
N ILE A 179 -6.47 -1.61 -2.70
CA ILE A 179 -7.37 -2.65 -3.21
C ILE A 179 -7.49 -2.51 -4.72
N LEU A 180 -7.22 -3.60 -5.44
CA LEU A 180 -7.52 -3.74 -6.86
C LEU A 180 -8.75 -4.64 -7.02
N GLU A 181 -9.83 -4.06 -7.53
CA GLU A 181 -11.08 -4.78 -7.83
C GLU A 181 -11.19 -5.00 -9.34
N ILE A 182 -11.39 -6.26 -9.75
CA ILE A 182 -11.60 -6.66 -11.12
C ILE A 182 -12.94 -7.40 -11.18
N SER A 183 -13.95 -6.80 -11.81
CA SER A 183 -15.24 -7.42 -12.06
C SER A 183 -15.26 -8.06 -13.44
N ASP A 184 -16.00 -9.17 -13.60
CA ASP A 184 -16.16 -9.87 -14.88
C ASP A 184 -14.81 -10.21 -15.53
N ILE A 185 -13.89 -10.80 -14.75
CA ILE A 185 -12.53 -11.08 -15.19
C ILE A 185 -12.49 -12.02 -16.38
N GLN A 186 -11.73 -11.68 -17.40
CA GLN A 186 -11.58 -12.46 -18.62
C GLN A 186 -10.23 -13.22 -18.62
N ARG A 187 -10.17 -14.31 -19.38
CA ARG A 187 -8.96 -15.14 -19.53
C ARG A 187 -7.71 -14.34 -19.95
N GLY A 188 -7.89 -13.27 -20.70
CA GLY A 188 -6.82 -12.36 -21.12
C GLY A 188 -6.21 -11.58 -19.94
N GLN A 189 -6.94 -11.41 -18.85
CA GLN A 189 -6.50 -10.70 -17.64
C GLN A 189 -5.80 -11.61 -16.62
N ALA A 190 -5.70 -12.92 -16.90
CA ALA A 190 -4.89 -13.83 -16.10
C ALA A 190 -3.41 -13.44 -16.16
N GLY A 191 -2.68 -13.67 -15.07
CA GLY A 191 -1.24 -13.42 -15.03
C GLY A 191 -0.78 -12.82 -13.71
N GLU A 192 0.43 -12.26 -13.70
CA GLU A 192 1.01 -11.64 -12.53
C GLU A 192 0.59 -10.17 -12.42
N TYR A 193 0.12 -9.82 -11.25
CA TYR A 193 -0.15 -8.45 -10.79
C TYR A 193 0.91 -8.07 -9.78
N GLU A 194 1.53 -6.92 -9.95
CA GLU A 194 2.53 -6.41 -9.05
C GLU A 194 2.00 -5.21 -8.30
N CYS A 195 2.06 -5.28 -6.97
CA CYS A 195 1.85 -4.15 -6.10
C CYS A 195 3.19 -3.44 -5.90
N VAL A 196 3.20 -2.13 -6.08
CA VAL A 196 4.37 -1.26 -5.90
C VAL A 196 4.01 -0.18 -4.90
N THR A 197 4.87 0.05 -3.91
CA THR A 197 4.69 1.11 -2.92
C THR A 197 5.88 2.04 -2.85
N HIS A 198 5.62 3.33 -2.66
CA HIS A 198 6.62 4.37 -2.64
C HIS A 198 6.18 5.57 -1.80
N ASN A 199 7.11 6.20 -1.07
CA ASN A 199 6.85 7.43 -0.30
C ASN A 199 7.98 8.49 -0.41
N GLY A 200 8.91 8.33 -1.35
CA GLY A 200 10.01 9.27 -1.57
C GLY A 200 11.20 9.13 -0.61
N VAL A 201 11.14 8.23 0.37
CA VAL A 201 12.18 8.04 1.39
C VAL A 201 13.23 7.03 0.93
N ASN A 202 12.82 5.88 0.42
CA ASN A 202 13.71 4.86 -0.13
C ASN A 202 14.07 5.15 -1.58
N SER A 203 15.29 4.80 -1.98
CA SER A 203 15.79 4.98 -3.33
C SER A 203 15.10 4.09 -4.37
N ALA A 204 14.56 2.93 -3.94
CA ALA A 204 13.80 2.02 -4.77
C ALA A 204 12.45 1.71 -4.12
N PRO A 205 11.35 1.66 -4.90
CA PRO A 205 10.05 1.21 -4.40
C PRO A 205 10.13 -0.22 -3.86
N ASP A 206 9.31 -0.53 -2.83
CA ASP A 206 9.07 -1.92 -2.44
C ASP A 206 7.98 -2.50 -3.35
N SER A 207 8.14 -3.75 -3.79
CA SER A 207 7.18 -4.40 -4.67
C SER A 207 7.01 -5.90 -4.38
N ARG A 208 5.78 -6.40 -4.57
CA ARG A 208 5.43 -7.81 -4.47
C ARG A 208 4.43 -8.21 -5.53
N ARG A 209 4.44 -9.50 -5.90
CA ARG A 209 3.62 -10.04 -6.98
C ARG A 209 2.58 -11.03 -6.48
N VAL A 210 1.44 -11.03 -7.15
CA VAL A 210 0.32 -11.95 -6.94
C VAL A 210 -0.06 -12.57 -8.27
N LEU A 211 -0.16 -13.91 -8.32
CA LEU A 211 -0.62 -14.62 -9.51
C LEU A 211 -2.14 -14.74 -9.49
N VAL A 212 -2.79 -14.32 -10.56
CA VAL A 212 -4.22 -14.51 -10.81
C VAL A 212 -4.41 -15.53 -11.92
N THR A 213 -5.04 -16.65 -11.59
CA THR A 213 -5.38 -17.72 -12.53
C THR A 213 -6.87 -17.64 -12.87
N VAL A 214 -7.20 -17.58 -14.16
CA VAL A 214 -8.58 -17.56 -14.64
C VAL A 214 -8.89 -18.90 -15.26
N ASN A 215 -9.82 -19.64 -14.65
CA ASN A 215 -10.33 -20.91 -15.19
C ASN A 215 -11.36 -20.64 -16.28
N TYR A 216 -11.26 -21.40 -17.36
CA TYR A 216 -12.25 -21.38 -18.44
C TYR A 216 -12.42 -22.76 -19.08
N PRO A 217 -13.64 -23.05 -19.64
CA PRO A 217 -13.94 -24.33 -20.24
C PRO A 217 -13.09 -24.58 -21.48
N PRO A 218 -12.88 -25.86 -21.85
CA PRO A 218 -12.13 -26.23 -23.05
C PRO A 218 -12.83 -25.75 -24.32
N THR A 219 -12.03 -25.16 -25.19
CA THR A 219 -12.44 -24.79 -26.55
C THR A 219 -11.46 -25.46 -27.51
N ILE A 220 -11.98 -26.29 -28.43
CA ILE A 220 -11.16 -26.89 -29.45
C ILE A 220 -10.71 -25.81 -30.42
N THR A 221 -9.40 -25.67 -30.59
CA THR A 221 -8.77 -24.68 -31.47
C THR A 221 -8.36 -25.21 -32.81
N ASP A 222 -7.97 -26.51 -32.88
CA ASP A 222 -7.61 -27.13 -34.12
C ASP A 222 -7.88 -28.64 -34.08
N VAL A 223 -8.32 -29.19 -35.23
CA VAL A 223 -8.46 -30.64 -35.47
C VAL A 223 -7.93 -30.96 -36.83
N THR A 224 -6.91 -31.80 -36.91
CA THR A 224 -6.35 -32.26 -38.21
C THR A 224 -7.17 -33.38 -38.81
N SER A 225 -7.51 -33.25 -40.10
CA SER A 225 -8.08 -34.35 -40.90
C SER A 225 -6.96 -35.10 -41.63
N ALA A 226 -7.03 -36.42 -41.64
CA ALA A 226 -6.05 -37.27 -42.33
C ALA A 226 -6.73 -38.09 -43.41
N ARG A 227 -6.13 -38.16 -44.61
CA ARG A 227 -6.49 -39.09 -45.68
C ARG A 227 -5.36 -40.07 -45.84
N THR A 228 -5.69 -41.38 -45.76
CA THR A 228 -4.70 -42.41 -45.88
C THR A 228 -5.26 -43.60 -46.68
N ALA A 229 -4.40 -44.43 -47.26
CA ALA A 229 -4.82 -45.64 -47.93
C ALA A 229 -5.21 -46.73 -46.93
N LEU A 230 -6.07 -47.64 -47.35
CA LEU A 230 -6.50 -48.76 -46.51
C LEU A 230 -5.27 -49.55 -45.98
N GLY A 231 -5.26 -49.87 -44.71
CA GLY A 231 -4.15 -50.57 -44.04
C GLY A 231 -2.92 -49.72 -43.70
N ARG A 232 -3.01 -48.38 -43.86
CA ARG A 232 -1.96 -47.45 -43.44
C ARG A 232 -2.36 -46.70 -42.21
N ALA A 233 -1.38 -46.36 -41.37
CA ALA A 233 -1.59 -45.54 -40.21
C ALA A 233 -1.97 -44.11 -40.59
N ALA A 234 -2.89 -43.51 -39.82
CA ALA A 234 -3.26 -42.11 -39.90
C ALA A 234 -2.99 -41.42 -38.57
N LEU A 235 -2.49 -40.19 -38.61
CA LEU A 235 -2.26 -39.36 -37.45
C LEU A 235 -3.39 -38.34 -37.34
N LEU A 236 -4.12 -38.35 -36.23
CA LEU A 236 -5.12 -37.36 -35.90
C LEU A 236 -4.64 -36.51 -34.71
N ARG A 237 -4.83 -35.21 -34.80
CA ARG A 237 -4.47 -34.24 -33.77
C ARG A 237 -5.65 -33.40 -33.42
N CYS A 238 -5.87 -33.23 -32.12
CA CYS A 238 -6.85 -32.30 -31.57
C CYS A 238 -6.16 -31.36 -30.59
N GLU A 239 -6.35 -30.08 -30.78
CA GLU A 239 -5.85 -29.04 -29.85
C GLU A 239 -7.02 -28.34 -29.18
N ALA A 240 -6.89 -28.06 -27.92
CA ALA A 240 -7.86 -27.28 -27.18
C ALA A 240 -7.16 -26.33 -26.18
N MET A 241 -7.80 -25.20 -25.92
CA MET A 241 -7.41 -24.26 -24.88
C MET A 241 -8.36 -24.41 -23.71
N ALA A 242 -7.81 -24.60 -22.50
CA ALA A 242 -8.55 -24.67 -21.24
C ALA A 242 -7.64 -24.37 -20.06
N VAL A 243 -8.23 -23.89 -18.97
CA VAL A 243 -7.59 -23.82 -17.65
C VAL A 243 -8.63 -24.32 -16.63
N PRO A 244 -8.35 -25.37 -15.87
CA PRO A 244 -7.21 -26.31 -16.01
C PRO A 244 -7.15 -26.98 -17.39
N PRO A 245 -6.00 -27.64 -17.74
CA PRO A 245 -5.86 -28.34 -19.00
C PRO A 245 -6.97 -29.34 -19.25
N ALA A 246 -7.38 -29.48 -20.53
CA ALA A 246 -8.46 -30.35 -20.92
C ALA A 246 -8.00 -31.82 -21.04
N ASP A 247 -8.87 -32.76 -20.67
CA ASP A 247 -8.74 -34.18 -21.01
C ASP A 247 -9.30 -34.44 -22.40
N PHE A 248 -8.61 -35.25 -23.20
CA PHE A 248 -9.02 -35.55 -24.55
C PHE A 248 -9.55 -37.02 -24.66
N GLN A 249 -10.68 -37.17 -25.32
CA GLN A 249 -11.22 -38.48 -25.66
C GLN A 249 -11.57 -38.50 -27.16
N TRP A 250 -11.17 -39.57 -27.84
CA TRP A 250 -11.47 -39.77 -29.23
C TRP A 250 -12.61 -40.79 -29.38
N TYR A 251 -13.52 -40.52 -30.31
CA TYR A 251 -14.63 -41.39 -30.61
C TYR A 251 -14.61 -41.72 -32.09
N LYS A 252 -14.90 -42.99 -32.42
CA LYS A 252 -15.20 -43.43 -33.78
C LYS A 252 -16.64 -43.95 -33.80
N ASP A 253 -17.47 -43.36 -34.63
CA ASP A 253 -18.90 -43.74 -34.77
C ASP A 253 -19.61 -43.87 -33.40
N ASP A 254 -19.44 -42.81 -32.55
CA ASP A 254 -19.96 -42.72 -31.18
C ASP A 254 -19.47 -43.82 -30.20
N ARG A 255 -18.42 -44.51 -30.53
CA ARG A 255 -17.77 -45.51 -29.69
C ARG A 255 -16.31 -45.15 -29.42
N LEU A 256 -15.85 -45.43 -28.19
CA LEU A 256 -14.42 -45.28 -27.84
C LEU A 256 -13.61 -46.29 -28.71
N PRO A 257 -12.61 -45.84 -29.46
CA PRO A 257 -11.75 -46.74 -30.22
C PRO A 257 -10.95 -47.61 -29.23
N ARG A 258 -10.85 -48.93 -29.55
CA ARG A 258 -9.90 -49.79 -28.89
C ARG A 258 -8.54 -49.51 -29.48
N ILE A 259 -7.61 -48.94 -28.70
CA ILE A 259 -6.22 -48.71 -29.07
C ILE A 259 -5.43 -49.97 -28.67
N PRO A 260 -4.84 -50.71 -29.61
CA PRO A 260 -3.97 -51.83 -29.25
C PRO A 260 -2.73 -51.32 -28.53
N GLY A 261 -2.55 -51.64 -27.24
CA GLY A 261 -1.33 -51.34 -26.49
C GLY A 261 -1.47 -50.32 -25.36
N GLU A 262 -2.67 -49.82 -25.06
CA GLU A 262 -2.90 -48.97 -23.92
C GLU A 262 -2.97 -49.81 -22.65
N LEU A 263 -1.92 -49.74 -21.84
CA LEU A 263 -1.92 -50.25 -20.45
C LEU A 263 -2.93 -49.43 -19.62
N SER A 264 -3.76 -50.17 -18.91
CA SER A 264 -4.75 -49.67 -17.96
C SER A 264 -4.20 -48.51 -17.09
N PRO A 265 -4.96 -47.45 -16.81
CA PRO A 265 -4.50 -46.37 -15.96
C PRO A 265 -4.60 -46.77 -14.49
N GLU A 266 -3.58 -47.43 -13.97
CA GLU A 266 -3.33 -47.57 -12.56
C GLU A 266 -1.87 -47.16 -12.26
N ALA A 267 -1.66 -45.89 -11.96
CA ALA A 267 -0.63 -45.43 -11.02
C ALA A 267 -0.91 -44.00 -10.55
N PRO A 268 -1.08 -43.80 -9.25
CA PRO A 268 -1.13 -42.45 -8.70
C PRO A 268 0.29 -41.91 -8.55
N GLY A 269 0.52 -40.70 -9.08
CA GLY A 269 1.71 -39.94 -8.77
C GLY A 269 2.69 -39.72 -9.93
N ALA A 270 2.40 -38.75 -10.78
CA ALA A 270 3.41 -38.13 -11.62
C ALA A 270 3.16 -36.64 -11.70
N THR A 271 3.96 -35.89 -10.94
CA THR A 271 4.26 -34.49 -11.23
C THR A 271 5.03 -34.44 -12.52
N GLY A 272 4.38 -34.13 -13.64
CA GLY A 272 5.00 -34.02 -14.94
C GLY A 272 4.70 -32.66 -15.59
N PRO A 273 5.56 -32.22 -16.52
CA PRO A 273 5.49 -30.92 -17.18
C PRO A 273 4.27 -30.77 -18.09
N PRO A 274 3.97 -29.53 -18.56
CA PRO A 274 2.70 -29.18 -19.23
C PRO A 274 2.48 -29.98 -20.50
N LEU A 275 1.26 -30.36 -20.67
CA LEU A 275 0.63 -31.28 -21.60
C LEU A 275 0.98 -31.06 -23.06
N ARG A 276 1.32 -32.16 -23.69
CA ARG A 276 1.41 -32.26 -25.15
C ARG A 276 -0.02 -32.28 -25.74
N PRO A 277 -0.25 -31.67 -26.92
CA PRO A 277 -1.50 -31.83 -27.64
C PRO A 277 -1.87 -33.30 -27.79
N GLY A 278 -3.12 -33.65 -27.61
CA GLY A 278 -3.59 -35.04 -27.70
C GLY A 278 -3.26 -35.64 -29.07
N LEU A 279 -2.24 -36.50 -29.12
CA LEU A 279 -1.79 -37.17 -30.33
C LEU A 279 -2.28 -38.60 -30.30
N VAL A 280 -3.14 -38.99 -31.26
CA VAL A 280 -3.61 -40.37 -31.41
C VAL A 280 -3.25 -40.91 -32.77
N VAL A 281 -2.55 -42.06 -32.78
CA VAL A 281 -2.30 -42.82 -34.00
C VAL A 281 -3.42 -43.85 -34.13
N VAL A 282 -4.22 -43.76 -35.18
CA VAL A 282 -5.32 -44.68 -35.42
C VAL A 282 -5.09 -45.46 -36.69
N GLU A 283 -5.06 -46.78 -36.58
CA GLU A 283 -5.01 -47.66 -37.72
C GLU A 283 -6.43 -47.98 -38.22
N ASN A 284 -6.73 -47.75 -39.51
CA ASN A 284 -8.02 -48.04 -40.17
C ASN A 284 -9.23 -47.14 -39.75
N VAL A 285 -9.12 -45.82 -39.88
CA VAL A 285 -10.21 -44.90 -39.52
C VAL A 285 -11.02 -44.42 -40.73
N VAL A 286 -12.35 -44.30 -40.56
CA VAL A 286 -13.27 -43.69 -41.52
C VAL A 286 -13.82 -42.34 -41.05
N SER A 287 -14.03 -42.12 -39.74
CA SER A 287 -14.32 -40.83 -39.16
C SER A 287 -14.07 -40.84 -37.63
N ALA A 288 -13.71 -39.69 -37.06
CA ALA A 288 -13.57 -39.49 -35.59
C ALA A 288 -14.02 -38.10 -35.22
N SER A 289 -14.71 -37.99 -34.07
CA SER A 289 -15.10 -36.73 -33.44
C SER A 289 -14.38 -36.61 -32.10
N ALA A 290 -13.87 -35.41 -31.77
CA ALA A 290 -13.22 -35.13 -30.51
C ALA A 290 -14.18 -34.34 -29.62
N VAL A 291 -14.27 -34.72 -28.33
CA VAL A 291 -15.04 -34.00 -27.31
C VAL A 291 -14.14 -33.79 -26.09
N GLY A 292 -13.90 -32.54 -25.76
CA GLY A 292 -13.25 -32.17 -24.49
C GLY A 292 -14.23 -32.24 -23.32
N ARG A 293 -13.85 -32.90 -22.23
CA ARG A 293 -14.62 -32.94 -20.99
C ARG A 293 -13.89 -32.17 -19.89
N LEU A 294 -14.59 -31.27 -19.22
CA LEU A 294 -14.09 -30.61 -18.00
C LEU A 294 -13.96 -31.64 -16.88
N PRO A 295 -12.90 -31.61 -16.08
CA PRO A 295 -12.92 -32.28 -14.80
C PRO A 295 -14.07 -31.72 -13.98
N GLN A 296 -14.96 -32.58 -13.47
CA GLN A 296 -16.05 -32.15 -12.61
C GLN A 296 -15.44 -31.63 -11.32
N GLY A 297 -15.30 -30.30 -11.21
CA GLY A 297 -14.96 -29.62 -9.96
C GLY A 297 -16.00 -29.97 -8.92
N ALA A 298 -15.54 -30.36 -7.74
CA ALA A 298 -16.35 -30.67 -6.59
C ALA A 298 -17.42 -29.60 -6.39
N SER A 299 -18.66 -29.94 -6.71
CA SER A 299 -19.83 -29.09 -6.41
C SER A 299 -19.92 -28.98 -4.89
N GLY A 300 -19.59 -27.80 -4.38
CA GLY A 300 -19.86 -27.45 -2.99
C GLY A 300 -21.34 -27.61 -2.71
N GLN A 301 -21.71 -28.68 -2.01
CA GLN A 301 -23.07 -28.89 -1.53
C GLN A 301 -23.40 -27.78 -0.54
N SER A 302 -24.08 -26.74 -1.03
CA SER A 302 -24.85 -25.82 -0.21
C SER A 302 -25.98 -26.62 0.47
N LYS A 303 -25.76 -27.05 1.70
CA LYS A 303 -26.83 -27.56 2.57
C LYS A 303 -27.81 -26.44 2.85
N ARG A 304 -28.87 -26.35 2.04
CA ARG A 304 -30.09 -25.64 2.39
C ARG A 304 -30.66 -26.31 3.67
N ARG A 305 -30.47 -25.68 4.81
CA ARG A 305 -31.22 -25.99 6.03
C ARG A 305 -32.68 -25.58 5.78
N ARG A 306 -33.55 -26.56 5.53
CA ARG A 306 -35.00 -26.42 5.63
C ARG A 306 -35.33 -26.08 7.08
N GLY A 307 -35.83 -24.88 7.33
CA GLY A 307 -36.39 -24.47 8.59
C GLY A 307 -37.64 -25.27 8.89
N SER A 308 -37.61 -26.10 9.90
CA SER A 308 -38.76 -26.74 10.54
C SER A 308 -39.41 -25.69 11.45
N LYS A 309 -40.62 -25.26 11.07
CA LYS A 309 -41.58 -24.58 11.94
C LYS A 309 -41.98 -25.58 13.03
N ARG A 310 -41.66 -25.32 14.30
CA ARG A 310 -42.44 -25.83 15.44
C ARG A 310 -43.04 -24.67 16.21
N ARG A 311 -44.39 -24.72 16.26
CA ARG A 311 -45.31 -23.97 17.14
C ARG A 311 -45.14 -24.38 18.61
N GLY A 312 -45.49 -23.45 19.47
CA GLY A 312 -45.94 -23.69 20.84
C GLY A 312 -44.87 -23.35 21.89
N SER A 313 -45.10 -22.71 22.98
CA SER A 313 -46.28 -22.26 23.72
C SER A 313 -45.75 -21.55 24.96
N ARG A 314 -46.36 -20.43 25.31
CA ARG A 314 -46.63 -19.88 26.65
C ARG A 314 -45.77 -20.23 27.88
N GLY A 315 -45.43 -19.18 28.58
CA GLY A 315 -45.22 -19.13 30.04
C GLY A 315 -43.89 -18.47 30.36
N GLY A 316 -43.78 -17.35 30.99
CA GLY A 316 -44.39 -16.87 32.17
C GLY A 316 -43.32 -16.30 33.09
N ARG A 317 -43.35 -15.00 33.30
CA ARG A 317 -43.08 -14.27 34.56
C ARG A 317 -41.69 -14.29 35.23
N ARG A 318 -41.33 -13.03 35.53
CA ARG A 318 -40.62 -12.47 36.73
C ARG A 318 -39.11 -12.54 36.72
N ALA A 319 -38.46 -11.40 36.71
CA ALA A 319 -38.32 -10.30 37.67
C ALA A 319 -37.08 -10.47 38.58
N LEU A 320 -36.38 -9.34 38.73
CA LEU A 320 -35.54 -8.86 39.82
C LEU A 320 -34.02 -9.12 39.74
N SER A 321 -33.33 -8.05 39.50
CA SER A 321 -32.41 -7.30 40.38
C SER A 321 -31.10 -8.02 40.82
N HIS A 322 -30.00 -7.55 40.42
CA HIS A 322 -29.07 -6.69 41.18
C HIS A 322 -28.05 -6.11 40.21
#